data_2811d2efcfff44b4a37976c04a255c5f
#
_entry.id   2811d2efcfff44b4a37976c04a255c5f
#
_cell.length_a   1.000
_cell.length_b   1.000
_cell.length_c   1.000
_cell.angle_alpha   90.00
_cell.angle_beta   90.00
_cell.angle_gamma   90.00
#
_symmetry.space_group_name_H-M   'P 1'
#
loop_
_entity.id
_entity.type
_entity.pdbx_description
1 polymer ?
#
loop_
_entity_poly.entity_id
_entity_poly.type
_entity_poly.pdbx_seq_one_letter_code
_entity_poly.pdbx_strand_id
1 'polypeptide(L)'
;MDKRLNYLVENLPNPSKYIIDIGASSGVPTDPTFQFITNKNYKGLCIEGNSKHIDSLRNNISNTFDIYKGYVTPNNILQIFSDYNVPLSIDLLKIDIDGYDLEVIRKILSVYRPKLIIAEINEKIPPPILFEVKYKKTYEWDYSHCFGFSVASGYKAMIENNYNILGLYEMNNVLCIEKSLCENMGLTFYKNINNLYNDGYVNNPKRLKTFPWNDDVNYWLNISDKYQLKNEIENYFCNKNTRSQFKIKTKKKDEDFFIGLLN
;
A
#
# COMPACT_ATOMS: atom_id res chain seq x y z
N MET A 1 11.65 -0.30 -14.19
CA MET A 1 11.64 0.77 -13.17
C MET A 1 10.73 1.88 -13.66
N ASP A 2 9.76 2.29 -12.89
CA ASP A 2 8.78 3.31 -13.34
C ASP A 2 9.43 4.69 -13.30
N LYS A 3 9.60 5.27 -14.48
CA LYS A 3 10.16 6.63 -14.66
C LYS A 3 9.34 7.72 -13.96
N ARG A 4 8.04 7.46 -13.71
CA ARG A 4 7.14 8.44 -13.11
C ARG A 4 7.46 8.68 -11.63
N LEU A 5 7.67 7.63 -10.85
CA LEU A 5 8.03 7.78 -9.43
C LEU A 5 9.34 8.55 -9.26
N ASN A 6 10.35 8.19 -10.07
CA ASN A 6 11.63 8.89 -10.05
C ASN A 6 11.47 10.38 -10.34
N TYR A 7 10.76 10.68 -11.44
CA TYR A 7 10.49 12.06 -11.82
C TYR A 7 9.80 12.83 -10.69
N LEU A 8 8.81 12.23 -10.04
CA LEU A 8 8.09 12.89 -8.94
C LEU A 8 9.02 13.18 -7.76
N VAL A 9 9.78 12.17 -7.28
CA VAL A 9 10.68 12.34 -6.11
C VAL A 9 11.80 13.36 -6.40
N GLU A 10 12.37 13.30 -7.60
CA GLU A 10 13.46 14.21 -7.99
C GLU A 10 13.02 15.67 -8.17
N ASN A 11 11.75 15.90 -8.53
CA ASN A 11 11.19 17.22 -8.79
C ASN A 11 10.30 17.75 -7.64
N LEU A 12 10.30 17.09 -6.48
CA LEU A 12 9.59 17.61 -5.31
C LEU A 12 10.11 18.99 -4.90
N PRO A 13 9.23 19.95 -4.60
CA PRO A 13 9.67 21.23 -4.05
C PRO A 13 10.23 21.02 -2.63
N ASN A 14 11.35 21.72 -2.33
CA ASN A 14 12.03 21.66 -1.03
C ASN A 14 12.24 20.23 -0.53
N PRO A 15 12.98 19.36 -1.26
CA PRO A 15 13.13 17.96 -0.90
C PRO A 15 13.92 17.82 0.41
N SER A 16 13.41 17.00 1.32
CA SER A 16 14.12 16.58 2.52
C SER A 16 15.14 15.48 2.25
N LYS A 17 14.98 14.80 1.14
CA LYS A 17 15.66 13.57 0.75
C LYS A 17 15.54 12.45 1.79
N TYR A 18 14.46 12.48 2.57
CA TYR A 18 14.15 11.47 3.57
C TYR A 18 13.09 10.53 3.06
N ILE A 19 13.43 9.24 3.00
CA ILE A 19 12.57 8.16 2.50
C ILE A 19 12.27 7.19 3.63
N ILE A 20 11.05 6.71 3.71
CA ILE A 20 10.66 5.65 4.62
C ILE A 20 10.13 4.48 3.79
N ASP A 21 10.66 3.31 4.08
CA ASP A 21 10.24 2.04 3.49
C ASP A 21 9.82 1.07 4.58
N ILE A 22 8.51 0.83 4.69
CA ILE A 22 7.91 -0.10 5.64
C ILE A 22 7.55 -1.39 4.91
N GLY A 23 8.09 -2.51 5.36
CA GLY A 23 8.09 -3.78 4.64
C GLY A 23 9.18 -3.80 3.57
N ALA A 24 10.40 -3.38 3.95
CA ALA A 24 11.52 -3.22 3.02
C ALA A 24 12.10 -4.55 2.49
N SER A 25 11.61 -5.68 3.03
CA SER A 25 12.09 -7.02 2.64
C SER A 25 13.63 -7.08 2.67
N SER A 26 14.24 -7.62 1.64
CA SER A 26 15.71 -7.70 1.51
C SER A 26 16.33 -6.55 0.71
N GLY A 27 15.59 -5.46 0.45
CA GLY A 27 16.09 -4.31 -0.33
C GLY A 27 16.47 -4.70 -1.75
N VAL A 28 15.53 -5.24 -2.50
CA VAL A 28 15.75 -5.77 -3.86
C VAL A 28 15.19 -4.86 -4.95
N PRO A 29 15.67 -4.99 -6.21
CA PRO A 29 15.26 -4.11 -7.31
C PRO A 29 13.78 -4.10 -7.66
N THR A 30 13.00 -5.06 -7.18
CA THR A 30 11.54 -5.09 -7.36
C THR A 30 10.81 -4.16 -6.41
N ASP A 31 11.47 -3.67 -5.35
CA ASP A 31 10.87 -2.70 -4.45
C ASP A 31 10.82 -1.31 -5.10
N PRO A 32 9.69 -0.58 -5.02
CA PRO A 32 9.55 0.77 -5.57
C PRO A 32 10.59 1.78 -5.04
N THR A 33 11.05 1.58 -3.81
CA THR A 33 12.01 2.49 -3.16
C THR A 33 13.46 2.16 -3.44
N PHE A 34 13.77 0.99 -4.01
CA PHE A 34 15.12 0.46 -4.18
C PHE A 34 16.14 1.48 -4.70
N GLN A 35 15.79 2.23 -5.73
CA GLN A 35 16.69 3.23 -6.32
C GLN A 35 17.03 4.38 -5.38
N PHE A 36 16.18 4.67 -4.42
CA PHE A 36 16.40 5.72 -3.43
C PHE A 36 17.17 5.19 -2.22
N ILE A 37 16.79 3.99 -1.72
CA ILE A 37 17.45 3.40 -0.54
C ILE A 37 18.88 2.93 -0.82
N THR A 38 19.24 2.72 -2.09
CA THR A 38 20.63 2.41 -2.52
C THR A 38 21.44 3.66 -2.85
N ASN A 39 20.81 4.81 -2.97
CA ASN A 39 21.45 6.07 -3.37
C ASN A 39 21.89 6.90 -2.15
N LYS A 40 23.20 7.16 -2.02
CA LYS A 40 23.78 7.94 -0.93
C LYS A 40 23.30 9.40 -0.81
N ASN A 41 22.61 9.92 -1.84
CA ASN A 41 22.00 11.26 -1.78
C ASN A 41 20.71 11.29 -0.98
N TYR A 42 20.15 10.13 -0.65
CA TYR A 42 18.98 9.98 0.21
C TYR A 42 19.36 9.41 1.57
N LYS A 43 18.52 9.60 2.54
CA LYS A 43 18.61 9.03 3.89
C LYS A 43 17.22 8.62 4.35
N GLY A 44 17.13 7.81 5.38
CA GLY A 44 15.83 7.42 5.85
C GLY A 44 15.82 6.21 6.76
N LEU A 45 14.68 5.56 6.80
CA LEU A 45 14.42 4.42 7.65
C LEU A 45 13.78 3.29 6.85
N CYS A 46 14.42 2.14 6.84
CA CYS A 46 13.84 0.88 6.36
C CYS A 46 13.34 0.08 7.56
N ILE A 47 12.13 -0.44 7.47
CA ILE A 47 11.51 -1.23 8.52
C ILE A 47 11.20 -2.62 7.97
N GLU A 48 11.70 -3.67 8.64
CA GLU A 48 11.49 -5.05 8.23
C GLU A 48 11.22 -5.97 9.42
N GLY A 49 10.08 -6.68 9.38
CA GLY A 49 9.65 -7.59 10.45
C GLY A 49 10.32 -8.95 10.40
N ASN A 50 10.59 -9.45 9.19
CA ASN A 50 11.18 -10.78 9.00
C ASN A 50 12.70 -10.75 9.21
N SER A 51 13.15 -11.35 10.30
CA SER A 51 14.57 -11.38 10.64
C SER A 51 15.47 -12.01 9.56
N LYS A 52 14.94 -12.86 8.70
CA LYS A 52 15.69 -13.52 7.61
C LYS A 52 16.13 -12.54 6.52
N HIS A 53 15.44 -11.41 6.38
CA HIS A 53 15.74 -10.40 5.35
C HIS A 53 16.75 -9.36 5.81
N ILE A 54 16.95 -9.18 7.11
CA ILE A 54 17.72 -8.06 7.69
C ILE A 54 19.17 -7.99 7.19
N ASP A 55 19.87 -9.12 7.14
CA ASP A 55 21.28 -9.12 6.71
C ASP A 55 21.40 -8.79 5.22
N SER A 56 20.48 -9.30 4.40
CA SER A 56 20.43 -8.96 2.97
C SER A 56 20.05 -7.48 2.78
N LEU A 57 19.06 -6.98 3.52
CA LEU A 57 18.66 -5.58 3.49
C LEU A 57 19.85 -4.68 3.82
N ARG A 58 20.58 -4.95 4.92
CA ARG A 58 21.76 -4.17 5.32
C ARG A 58 22.86 -4.13 4.26
N ASN A 59 23.07 -5.24 3.54
CA ASN A 59 24.06 -5.33 2.48
C ASN A 59 23.63 -4.62 1.19
N ASN A 60 22.33 -4.50 0.95
CA ASN A 60 21.77 -4.00 -0.32
C ASN A 60 21.47 -2.49 -0.28
N ILE A 61 21.31 -1.89 0.89
CA ILE A 61 20.94 -0.45 1.00
C ILE A 61 22.16 0.43 1.33
N SER A 62 22.01 1.73 1.09
CA SER A 62 23.01 2.73 1.48
C SER A 62 23.17 2.80 3.01
N ASN A 63 24.39 3.04 3.47
CA ASN A 63 24.69 3.29 4.90
C ASN A 63 24.10 4.60 5.44
N THR A 64 23.41 5.37 4.60
CA THR A 64 22.64 6.56 4.99
C THR A 64 21.23 6.23 5.48
N PHE A 65 20.85 4.95 5.44
CA PHE A 65 19.57 4.46 5.93
C PHE A 65 19.74 3.65 7.22
N ASP A 66 18.90 3.98 8.20
CA ASP A 66 18.71 3.15 9.38
C ASP A 66 17.81 1.95 9.08
N ILE A 67 17.96 0.90 9.88
CA ILE A 67 17.12 -0.30 9.80
C ILE A 67 16.47 -0.56 11.16
N TYR A 68 15.15 -0.49 11.22
CA TYR A 68 14.40 -1.03 12.34
C TYR A 68 14.04 -2.49 12.06
N LYS A 69 14.50 -3.40 12.94
CA LYS A 69 14.18 -4.83 12.89
C LYS A 69 12.99 -5.12 13.79
N GLY A 70 11.82 -5.27 13.21
CA GLY A 70 10.60 -5.61 13.94
C GLY A 70 9.33 -5.28 13.17
N TYR A 71 8.23 -5.81 13.65
CA TYR A 71 6.92 -5.57 13.07
C TYR A 71 6.38 -4.20 13.51
N VAL A 72 5.85 -3.45 12.54
CA VAL A 72 5.09 -2.24 12.82
C VAL A 72 3.66 -2.56 13.17
N THR A 73 3.07 -1.71 13.97
CA THR A 73 1.66 -1.75 14.35
C THR A 73 1.13 -0.33 14.47
N PRO A 74 -0.19 -0.09 14.45
CA PRO A 74 -0.74 1.23 14.74
C PRO A 74 -0.34 1.76 16.13
N ASN A 75 0.05 0.86 17.05
CA ASN A 75 0.41 1.23 18.43
C ASN A 75 1.87 1.63 18.60
N ASN A 76 2.80 1.15 17.76
CA ASN A 76 4.24 1.39 17.93
C ASN A 76 4.86 2.29 16.86
N ILE A 77 4.22 2.51 15.72
CA ILE A 77 4.85 3.21 14.58
C ILE A 77 5.34 4.63 14.91
N LEU A 78 4.56 5.38 15.68
CA LEU A 78 4.97 6.75 16.07
C LEU A 78 6.14 6.73 17.04
N GLN A 79 6.22 5.72 17.92
CA GLN A 79 7.37 5.56 18.81
C GLN A 79 8.62 5.17 18.00
N ILE A 80 8.51 4.25 17.04
CA ILE A 80 9.61 3.91 16.13
C ILE A 80 10.10 5.17 15.41
N PHE A 81 9.21 5.99 14.86
CA PHE A 81 9.61 7.23 14.19
C PHE A 81 10.31 8.22 15.12
N SER A 82 9.86 8.31 16.37
CA SER A 82 10.52 9.12 17.39
C SER A 82 11.91 8.60 17.73
N ASP A 83 12.06 7.30 17.96
CA ASP A 83 13.34 6.65 18.34
C ASP A 83 14.41 6.81 17.25
N TYR A 84 14.00 6.84 15.98
CA TYR A 84 14.87 7.04 14.82
C TYR A 84 14.96 8.50 14.36
N ASN A 85 14.43 9.46 15.14
CA ASN A 85 14.43 10.88 14.83
C ASN A 85 13.91 11.21 13.42
N VAL A 86 12.83 10.51 12.99
CA VAL A 86 12.20 10.74 11.68
C VAL A 86 11.74 12.20 11.60
N PRO A 87 12.14 12.96 10.56
CA PRO A 87 11.73 14.35 10.42
C PRO A 87 10.26 14.46 10.01
N LEU A 88 9.61 15.56 10.34
CA LEU A 88 8.23 15.82 9.89
C LEU A 88 8.09 15.90 8.36
N SER A 89 9.16 16.36 7.68
CA SER A 89 9.21 16.40 6.22
C SER A 89 9.78 15.07 5.69
N ILE A 90 8.92 14.27 5.08
CA ILE A 90 9.24 12.99 4.44
C ILE A 90 8.92 13.14 2.95
N ASP A 91 9.86 12.82 2.07
CA ASP A 91 9.62 12.94 0.63
C ASP A 91 8.79 11.76 0.09
N LEU A 92 9.09 10.54 0.56
CA LEU A 92 8.37 9.33 0.17
C LEU A 92 8.18 8.40 1.37
N LEU A 93 6.95 7.96 1.56
CA LEU A 93 6.58 6.85 2.43
C LEU A 93 6.09 5.69 1.55
N LYS A 94 6.75 4.53 1.66
CA LYS A 94 6.22 3.27 1.11
C LYS A 94 5.77 2.40 2.27
N ILE A 95 4.63 1.73 2.13
CA ILE A 95 4.15 0.71 3.06
C ILE A 95 3.56 -0.49 2.32
N ASP A 96 3.99 -1.67 2.76
CA ASP A 96 3.62 -2.96 2.19
C ASP A 96 3.99 -4.03 3.23
N ILE A 97 3.03 -4.38 4.08
CA ILE A 97 3.22 -5.29 5.22
C ILE A 97 2.27 -6.49 5.18
N ASP A 98 1.63 -6.69 4.02
CA ASP A 98 0.69 -7.80 3.82
C ASP A 98 -0.42 -7.88 4.89
N GLY A 99 -0.88 -6.73 5.40
CA GLY A 99 -1.78 -6.77 6.55
C GLY A 99 -2.67 -5.55 6.73
N TYR A 100 -2.54 -4.94 7.88
CA TYR A 100 -3.34 -3.79 8.33
C TYR A 100 -2.71 -2.44 7.94
N ASP A 101 -2.18 -2.37 6.74
CA ASP A 101 -1.42 -1.24 6.18
C ASP A 101 -2.14 0.10 6.36
N LEU A 102 -3.46 0.12 6.07
CA LEU A 102 -4.23 1.36 6.13
C LEU A 102 -4.39 1.92 7.56
N GLU A 103 -4.44 1.05 8.57
CA GLU A 103 -4.45 1.49 9.97
C GLU A 103 -3.12 2.11 10.38
N VAL A 104 -2.00 1.55 9.90
CA VAL A 104 -0.66 2.12 10.13
C VAL A 104 -0.53 3.46 9.41
N ILE A 105 -0.98 3.56 8.15
CA ILE A 105 -1.00 4.82 7.39
C ILE A 105 -1.78 5.90 8.13
N ARG A 106 -3.01 5.62 8.56
CA ARG A 106 -3.84 6.57 9.32
C ARG A 106 -3.12 7.05 10.58
N LYS A 107 -2.42 6.15 11.26
CA LYS A 107 -1.64 6.49 12.45
C LYS A 107 -0.47 7.40 12.11
N ILE A 108 0.27 7.13 11.04
CA ILE A 108 1.33 8.01 10.55
C ILE A 108 0.77 9.39 10.20
N LEU A 109 -0.31 9.43 9.42
CA LEU A 109 -0.94 10.66 8.95
C LEU A 109 -1.57 11.51 10.06
N SER A 110 -1.75 10.97 11.27
CA SER A 110 -2.17 11.76 12.43
C SER A 110 -1.09 12.74 12.91
N VAL A 111 0.18 12.54 12.55
CA VAL A 111 1.33 13.37 12.98
C VAL A 111 2.17 13.84 11.81
N TYR A 112 2.47 12.95 10.86
CA TYR A 112 3.37 13.21 9.75
C TYR A 112 2.60 13.52 8.46
N ARG A 113 3.27 14.23 7.54
CA ARG A 113 2.72 14.56 6.20
C ARG A 113 3.75 14.22 5.12
N PRO A 114 3.90 12.93 4.75
CA PRO A 114 4.75 12.55 3.62
C PRO A 114 4.28 13.24 2.34
N LYS A 115 5.20 13.74 1.53
CA LYS A 115 4.87 14.39 0.26
C LYS A 115 4.27 13.40 -0.74
N LEU A 116 4.85 12.21 -0.81
CA LEU A 116 4.37 11.08 -1.61
C LEU A 116 4.14 9.85 -0.73
N ILE A 117 3.11 9.08 -1.07
CA ILE A 117 2.81 7.79 -0.43
C ILE A 117 2.64 6.75 -1.53
N ILE A 118 3.31 5.61 -1.36
CA ILE A 118 3.03 4.37 -2.08
C ILE A 118 2.56 3.34 -1.06
N ALA A 119 1.41 2.73 -1.31
CA ALA A 119 0.87 1.73 -0.40
C ALA A 119 0.28 0.56 -1.18
N GLU A 120 0.58 -0.66 -0.74
CA GLU A 120 -0.01 -1.84 -1.35
C GLU A 120 -1.51 -1.88 -1.10
N ILE A 121 -2.25 -2.20 -2.15
CA ILE A 121 -3.70 -2.41 -2.11
C ILE A 121 -4.02 -3.88 -2.43
N ASN A 122 -5.16 -4.33 -1.96
CA ASN A 122 -5.76 -5.56 -2.45
C ASN A 122 -6.47 -5.26 -3.78
N GLU A 123 -5.73 -5.40 -4.87
CA GLU A 123 -6.16 -5.09 -6.23
C GLU A 123 -7.32 -5.95 -6.71
N LYS A 124 -7.51 -7.09 -6.05
CA LYS A 124 -8.59 -8.02 -6.35
C LYS A 124 -9.99 -7.43 -6.08
N ILE A 125 -10.10 -6.55 -5.09
CA ILE A 125 -11.40 -6.06 -4.60
C ILE A 125 -11.79 -4.79 -5.36
N PRO A 126 -12.81 -4.87 -6.27
CA PRO A 126 -13.18 -3.75 -7.11
C PRO A 126 -13.96 -2.67 -6.33
N PRO A 127 -13.92 -1.40 -6.79
CA PRO A 127 -14.83 -0.39 -6.29
C PRO A 127 -16.30 -0.77 -6.62
N PRO A 128 -17.28 -0.36 -5.83
CA PRO A 128 -17.16 0.57 -4.69
C PRO A 128 -16.92 -0.11 -3.34
N ILE A 129 -16.37 -1.31 -3.30
CA ILE A 129 -16.25 -2.09 -2.07
C ILE A 129 -15.12 -1.55 -1.21
N LEU A 130 -15.45 -1.09 -0.01
CA LEU A 130 -14.50 -0.82 1.06
C LEU A 130 -14.12 -2.14 1.72
N PHE A 131 -12.82 -2.40 1.79
CA PHE A 131 -12.27 -3.56 2.46
C PHE A 131 -10.97 -3.15 3.16
N GLU A 132 -10.79 -3.58 4.40
CA GLU A 132 -9.61 -3.28 5.22
C GLU A 132 -9.37 -4.44 6.18
N VAL A 133 -8.15 -4.95 6.22
CA VAL A 133 -7.73 -5.88 7.26
C VAL A 133 -7.61 -5.12 8.58
N LYS A 134 -8.17 -5.69 9.66
CA LYS A 134 -8.12 -5.11 11.00
C LYS A 134 -6.86 -5.54 11.73
N TYR A 135 -6.26 -4.59 12.43
CA TYR A 135 -5.15 -4.89 13.31
C TYR A 135 -5.57 -5.80 14.47
N LYS A 136 -4.82 -6.88 14.67
CA LYS A 136 -4.87 -7.73 15.85
C LYS A 136 -3.44 -8.01 16.28
N LYS A 137 -3.18 -8.07 17.59
CA LYS A 137 -1.85 -8.37 18.13
C LYS A 137 -1.31 -9.72 17.64
N THR A 138 -2.20 -10.67 17.33
CA THR A 138 -1.88 -12.01 16.83
C THR A 138 -1.97 -12.13 15.32
N TYR A 139 -2.05 -10.98 14.60
CA TYR A 139 -2.13 -11.02 13.15
C TYR A 139 -0.82 -11.52 12.56
N GLU A 140 -0.92 -12.52 11.72
CA GLU A 140 0.13 -12.99 10.81
C GLU A 140 -0.52 -13.24 9.45
N TRP A 141 0.11 -12.79 8.38
CA TRP A 141 -0.38 -13.10 7.05
C TRP A 141 -0.28 -14.60 6.77
N ASP A 142 -1.39 -15.19 6.44
CA ASP A 142 -1.52 -16.63 6.16
C ASP A 142 -1.42 -16.95 4.66
N TYR A 143 -0.84 -16.03 3.88
CA TYR A 143 -0.69 -16.14 2.44
C TYR A 143 -2.03 -16.23 1.68
N SER A 144 -3.13 -15.84 2.28
CA SER A 144 -4.43 -15.73 1.63
C SER A 144 -4.62 -14.36 0.98
N HIS A 145 -5.71 -14.20 0.23
CA HIS A 145 -6.09 -12.88 -0.32
C HIS A 145 -6.66 -11.91 0.72
N CYS A 146 -6.67 -12.25 2.01
CA CYS A 146 -7.09 -11.35 3.08
C CYS A 146 -5.89 -10.55 3.58
N PHE A 147 -5.49 -9.53 2.83
CA PHE A 147 -4.40 -8.61 3.16
C PHE A 147 -4.76 -7.19 2.77
N GLY A 148 -4.07 -6.21 3.33
CA GLY A 148 -4.12 -4.81 2.93
C GLY A 148 -5.52 -4.20 2.97
N PHE A 149 -5.81 -3.40 1.96
CA PHE A 149 -7.07 -2.67 1.82
C PHE A 149 -7.44 -2.51 0.34
N SER A 150 -8.74 -2.38 0.04
CA SER A 150 -9.21 -2.17 -1.33
C SER A 150 -8.82 -0.78 -1.87
N VAL A 151 -8.80 -0.64 -3.19
CA VAL A 151 -8.61 0.67 -3.84
C VAL A 151 -9.63 1.70 -3.34
N ALA A 152 -10.87 1.29 -3.02
CA ALA A 152 -11.91 2.17 -2.51
C ALA A 152 -11.62 2.68 -1.09
N SER A 153 -11.12 1.81 -0.20
CA SER A 153 -10.70 2.21 1.15
C SER A 153 -9.50 3.16 1.10
N GLY A 154 -8.52 2.85 0.25
CA GLY A 154 -7.36 3.72 0.03
C GLY A 154 -7.77 5.09 -0.52
N TYR A 155 -8.62 5.12 -1.56
CA TYR A 155 -9.13 6.37 -2.14
C TYR A 155 -9.81 7.25 -1.08
N LYS A 156 -10.75 6.67 -0.32
CA LYS A 156 -11.44 7.38 0.75
C LYS A 156 -10.46 7.94 1.79
N ALA A 157 -9.58 7.10 2.32
CA ALA A 157 -8.65 7.51 3.36
C ALA A 157 -7.67 8.60 2.89
N MET A 158 -7.19 8.54 1.65
CA MET A 158 -6.28 9.53 1.11
C MET A 158 -6.96 10.89 0.90
N ILE A 159 -8.17 10.91 0.32
CA ILE A 159 -8.93 12.15 0.14
C ILE A 159 -9.25 12.81 1.50
N GLU A 160 -9.70 12.03 2.49
CA GLU A 160 -9.98 12.52 3.85
C GLU A 160 -8.75 13.12 4.54
N ASN A 161 -7.54 12.69 4.12
CA ASN A 161 -6.27 13.20 4.64
C ASN A 161 -5.59 14.24 3.74
N ASN A 162 -6.30 14.82 2.77
CA ASN A 162 -5.80 15.83 1.82
C ASN A 162 -4.67 15.32 0.90
N TYR A 163 -4.81 14.10 0.40
CA TYR A 163 -3.98 13.55 -0.68
C TYR A 163 -4.78 13.38 -1.95
N ASN A 164 -4.15 13.61 -3.11
CA ASN A 164 -4.65 13.28 -4.42
C ASN A 164 -4.01 11.98 -4.91
N ILE A 165 -4.78 11.15 -5.62
CA ILE A 165 -4.28 9.89 -6.15
C ILE A 165 -3.86 10.06 -7.60
N LEU A 166 -2.57 9.81 -7.85
CA LEU A 166 -1.96 9.95 -9.17
C LEU A 166 -2.16 8.72 -10.05
N GLY A 167 -2.38 7.54 -9.46
CA GLY A 167 -2.57 6.29 -10.20
C GLY A 167 -2.29 5.06 -9.37
N LEU A 168 -2.38 3.89 -10.01
CA LEU A 168 -1.84 2.66 -9.48
C LEU A 168 -0.43 2.43 -10.03
N TYR A 169 0.49 2.10 -9.15
CA TYR A 169 1.85 1.71 -9.45
C TYR A 169 1.91 0.18 -9.46
N GLU A 170 2.42 -0.41 -10.54
CA GLU A 170 2.53 -1.87 -10.71
C GLU A 170 1.22 -2.65 -10.46
N MET A 171 0.07 -1.97 -10.65
CA MET A 171 -1.30 -2.48 -10.52
C MET A 171 -1.80 -2.72 -9.09
N ASN A 172 -0.92 -2.99 -8.13
CA ASN A 172 -1.27 -3.33 -6.75
C ASN A 172 -0.79 -2.30 -5.72
N ASN A 173 -0.28 -1.16 -6.13
CA ASN A 173 0.10 -0.08 -5.22
C ASN A 173 -0.61 1.22 -5.60
N VAL A 174 -1.20 1.91 -4.63
CA VAL A 174 -1.72 3.26 -4.85
C VAL A 174 -0.60 4.28 -4.68
N LEU A 175 -0.44 5.18 -5.67
CA LEU A 175 0.50 6.30 -5.62
C LEU A 175 -0.25 7.59 -5.35
N CYS A 176 0.06 8.24 -4.23
CA CYS A 176 -0.58 9.45 -3.75
C CYS A 176 0.42 10.58 -3.57
N ILE A 177 -0.07 11.81 -3.70
CA ILE A 177 0.68 13.05 -3.43
C ILE A 177 -0.14 13.98 -2.54
N GLU A 178 0.50 14.70 -1.65
CA GLU A 178 -0.14 15.73 -0.86
C GLU A 178 -0.82 16.76 -1.77
N LYS A 179 -2.06 17.14 -1.44
CA LYS A 179 -2.96 17.90 -2.33
C LYS A 179 -2.37 19.23 -2.80
N SER A 180 -1.80 20.01 -1.88
CA SER A 180 -1.22 21.31 -2.23
C SER A 180 -0.02 21.16 -3.17
N LEU A 181 0.79 20.11 -3.00
CA LEU A 181 1.90 19.82 -3.89
C LEU A 181 1.42 19.38 -5.27
N CYS A 182 0.35 18.58 -5.35
CA CYS A 182 -0.26 18.20 -6.61
C CYS A 182 -0.69 19.42 -7.43
N GLU A 183 -1.35 20.37 -6.78
CA GLU A 183 -1.80 21.63 -7.38
C GLU A 183 -0.61 22.49 -7.82
N ASN A 184 0.38 22.67 -6.95
CA ASN A 184 1.57 23.47 -7.24
C ASN A 184 2.44 22.92 -8.38
N MET A 185 2.49 21.59 -8.52
CA MET A 185 3.22 20.91 -9.59
C MET A 185 2.40 20.75 -10.88
N GLY A 186 1.13 21.17 -10.89
CA GLY A 186 0.23 21.06 -12.05
C GLY A 186 -0.05 19.61 -12.46
N LEU A 187 -0.05 18.68 -11.51
CA LEU A 187 -0.21 17.25 -11.79
C LEU A 187 -1.67 16.88 -11.95
N THR A 188 -1.93 15.98 -12.89
CA THR A 188 -3.25 15.35 -13.04
C THR A 188 -3.43 14.23 -12.04
N PHE A 189 -4.66 14.09 -11.53
CA PHE A 189 -5.03 13.07 -10.56
C PHE A 189 -6.41 12.48 -10.84
N TYR A 190 -6.68 11.32 -10.28
CA TYR A 190 -7.98 10.64 -10.46
C TYR A 190 -9.03 11.20 -9.49
N LYS A 191 -10.11 11.74 -10.08
CA LYS A 191 -11.32 12.19 -9.36
C LYS A 191 -12.41 11.12 -9.32
N ASN A 192 -12.26 10.06 -10.11
CA ASN A 192 -13.19 8.95 -10.19
C ASN A 192 -12.45 7.65 -9.96
N ILE A 193 -12.90 6.92 -8.95
CA ILE A 193 -12.28 5.68 -8.51
C ILE A 193 -12.41 4.55 -9.53
N ASN A 194 -13.52 4.51 -10.29
CA ASN A 194 -13.69 3.49 -11.33
C ASN A 194 -12.67 3.70 -12.45
N ASN A 195 -12.42 4.96 -12.83
CA ASN A 195 -11.38 5.28 -13.84
C ASN A 195 -10.00 4.89 -13.30
N LEU A 196 -9.68 5.21 -12.03
CA LEU A 196 -8.44 4.79 -11.39
C LEU A 196 -8.24 3.27 -11.47
N TYR A 197 -9.27 2.51 -11.09
CA TYR A 197 -9.21 1.06 -11.07
C TYR A 197 -9.14 0.45 -12.47
N ASN A 198 -9.95 0.97 -13.39
CA ASN A 198 -9.97 0.51 -14.77
C ASN A 198 -8.63 0.75 -15.46
N ASP A 199 -8.10 1.98 -15.40
CA ASP A 199 -6.86 2.34 -16.07
C ASP A 199 -5.64 1.68 -15.41
N GLY A 200 -5.62 1.62 -14.08
CA GLY A 200 -4.49 1.09 -13.32
C GLY A 200 -4.43 -0.43 -13.25
N TYR A 201 -5.58 -1.11 -13.30
CA TYR A 201 -5.64 -2.55 -13.09
C TYR A 201 -6.43 -3.30 -14.16
N VAL A 202 -7.75 -3.01 -14.34
CA VAL A 202 -8.65 -3.85 -15.17
C VAL A 202 -8.20 -3.92 -16.62
N ASN A 203 -7.85 -2.76 -17.21
CA ASN A 203 -7.46 -2.63 -18.61
C ASN A 203 -5.99 -2.99 -18.87
N ASN A 204 -5.22 -3.35 -17.82
CA ASN A 204 -3.83 -3.72 -18.00
C ASN A 204 -3.74 -5.13 -18.62
N PRO A 205 -3.16 -5.26 -19.85
CA PRO A 205 -3.09 -6.53 -20.55
C PRO A 205 -2.23 -7.59 -19.85
N LYS A 206 -1.39 -7.16 -18.89
CA LYS A 206 -0.56 -8.07 -18.09
C LYS A 206 -1.22 -8.54 -16.79
N ARG A 207 -2.42 -8.02 -16.47
CA ARG A 207 -3.09 -8.27 -15.19
C ARG A 207 -3.11 -9.74 -14.79
N LEU A 208 -3.70 -10.60 -15.62
CA LEU A 208 -3.82 -12.04 -15.31
C LEU A 208 -2.50 -12.80 -15.47
N LYS A 209 -1.50 -12.23 -16.16
CA LYS A 209 -0.14 -12.78 -16.18
C LYS A 209 0.58 -12.51 -14.87
N THR A 210 0.40 -11.31 -14.30
CA THR A 210 1.01 -10.90 -13.02
C THR A 210 0.26 -11.51 -11.84
N PHE A 211 -1.07 -11.49 -11.89
CA PHE A 211 -1.96 -11.98 -10.83
C PHE A 211 -2.90 -13.10 -11.37
N PRO A 212 -2.38 -14.29 -11.70
CA PRO A 212 -3.18 -15.34 -12.32
C PRO A 212 -4.29 -15.91 -11.41
N TRP A 213 -4.20 -15.66 -10.12
CA TRP A 213 -5.19 -16.05 -9.11
C TRP A 213 -6.38 -15.07 -9.00
N ASN A 214 -6.37 -13.95 -9.75
CA ASN A 214 -7.42 -12.94 -9.76
C ASN A 214 -8.43 -13.11 -10.89
N ASP A 215 -8.68 -14.33 -11.34
CA ASP A 215 -9.68 -14.65 -12.35
C ASP A 215 -11.12 -14.34 -11.88
N ASP A 216 -11.40 -14.47 -10.58
CA ASP A 216 -12.69 -14.13 -9.97
C ASP A 216 -13.11 -12.66 -10.18
N VAL A 217 -12.16 -11.75 -10.35
CA VAL A 217 -12.42 -10.32 -10.55
C VAL A 217 -13.31 -10.09 -11.77
N ASN A 218 -13.15 -10.88 -12.84
CA ASN A 218 -14.00 -10.76 -14.03
C ASN A 218 -15.48 -11.06 -13.73
N TYR A 219 -15.76 -12.01 -12.83
CA TYR A 219 -17.11 -12.27 -12.36
C TYR A 219 -17.64 -11.10 -11.54
N TRP A 220 -16.88 -10.58 -10.60
CA TRP A 220 -17.28 -9.46 -9.75
C TRP A 220 -17.55 -8.18 -10.54
N LEU A 221 -16.76 -7.89 -11.56
CA LEU A 221 -16.94 -6.72 -12.43
C LEU A 221 -18.25 -6.75 -13.24
N ASN A 222 -18.87 -7.93 -13.43
CA ASN A 222 -20.14 -8.08 -14.11
C ASN A 222 -21.36 -7.92 -13.17
N ILE A 223 -21.15 -7.77 -11.85
CA ILE A 223 -22.23 -7.56 -10.88
C ILE A 223 -22.52 -6.07 -10.81
N SER A 224 -23.65 -5.64 -11.35
CA SER A 224 -24.05 -4.23 -11.36
C SER A 224 -24.63 -3.74 -10.01
N ASP A 225 -25.24 -4.63 -9.24
CA ASP A 225 -25.77 -4.31 -7.92
C ASP A 225 -24.64 -4.33 -6.86
N LYS A 226 -24.38 -3.16 -6.26
CA LYS A 226 -23.29 -3.00 -5.30
C LYS A 226 -23.50 -3.78 -3.99
N TYR A 227 -24.73 -4.05 -3.60
CA TYR A 227 -25.04 -4.84 -2.41
C TYR A 227 -24.82 -6.33 -2.68
N GLN A 228 -25.25 -6.79 -3.86
CA GLN A 228 -24.94 -8.16 -4.31
C GLN A 228 -23.42 -8.36 -4.40
N LEU A 229 -22.69 -7.44 -5.01
CA LEU A 229 -21.22 -7.47 -5.09
C LEU A 229 -20.58 -7.55 -3.70
N LYS A 230 -21.04 -6.71 -2.76
CA LYS A 230 -20.56 -6.74 -1.38
C LYS A 230 -20.76 -8.13 -0.74
N ASN A 231 -21.96 -8.69 -0.88
CA ASN A 231 -22.28 -9.99 -0.31
C ASN A 231 -21.45 -11.13 -0.94
N GLU A 232 -21.18 -11.07 -2.24
CA GLU A 232 -20.33 -12.06 -2.92
C GLU A 232 -18.89 -12.02 -2.41
N ILE A 233 -18.32 -10.82 -2.23
CA ILE A 233 -16.97 -10.64 -1.70
C ILE A 233 -16.90 -11.05 -0.23
N GLU A 234 -17.88 -10.68 0.59
CA GLU A 234 -17.98 -11.11 1.99
C GLU A 234 -18.04 -12.64 2.11
N ASN A 235 -18.87 -13.27 1.29
CA ASN A 235 -18.95 -14.73 1.22
C ASN A 235 -17.63 -15.37 0.75
N TYR A 236 -16.91 -14.73 -0.14
CA TYR A 236 -15.60 -15.21 -0.58
C TYR A 236 -14.63 -15.32 0.60
N PHE A 237 -14.58 -14.34 1.48
CA PHE A 237 -13.68 -14.36 2.63
C PHE A 237 -14.22 -15.20 3.79
N CYS A 238 -15.53 -15.09 4.12
CA CYS A 238 -16.11 -15.72 5.30
C CYS A 238 -16.54 -17.18 5.07
N ASN A 239 -17.14 -17.50 3.94
CA ASN A 239 -17.83 -18.78 3.72
C ASN A 239 -17.13 -19.68 2.71
N LYS A 240 -16.42 -19.13 1.74
CA LYS A 240 -15.60 -19.91 0.82
C LYS A 240 -14.17 -19.94 1.34
N ASN A 241 -13.54 -21.11 1.24
CA ASN A 241 -12.10 -21.19 1.46
C ASN A 241 -11.42 -20.24 0.48
N THR A 242 -10.82 -19.17 0.98
CA THR A 242 -10.09 -18.22 0.15
C THR A 242 -8.99 -18.96 -0.58
N ARG A 243 -8.92 -18.82 -1.90
CA ARG A 243 -7.75 -19.26 -2.64
C ARG A 243 -6.59 -18.39 -2.21
N SER A 244 -5.48 -19.00 -1.86
CA SER A 244 -4.22 -18.27 -1.77
C SER A 244 -3.43 -18.47 -3.06
N GLN A 245 -2.53 -17.54 -3.36
CA GLN A 245 -1.54 -17.71 -4.43
C GLN A 245 -0.67 -18.97 -4.21
N PHE A 246 -0.63 -19.51 -2.98
CA PHE A 246 0.10 -20.71 -2.59
C PHE A 246 -0.80 -21.93 -2.33
N LYS A 247 -2.05 -21.92 -2.80
CA LYS A 247 -3.03 -23.00 -2.63
C LYS A 247 -3.47 -23.25 -1.16
N ILE A 248 -3.18 -22.34 -0.24
CA ILE A 248 -3.67 -22.44 1.13
C ILE A 248 -5.11 -21.96 1.18
N LYS A 249 -5.97 -22.75 1.79
CA LYS A 249 -7.39 -22.42 1.96
C LYS A 249 -7.62 -22.01 3.41
N THR A 250 -7.97 -20.76 3.62
CA THR A 250 -8.31 -20.25 4.95
C THR A 250 -9.69 -19.64 4.97
N LYS A 251 -10.38 -19.79 6.09
CA LYS A 251 -11.67 -19.17 6.35
C LYS A 251 -11.45 -18.01 7.29
N LYS A 252 -11.90 -16.82 6.91
CA LYS A 252 -11.79 -15.61 7.72
C LYS A 252 -13.06 -15.38 8.55
N LYS A 253 -12.93 -14.60 9.63
CA LYS A 253 -14.02 -14.19 10.49
C LYS A 253 -14.29 -12.70 10.30
N ASP A 254 -15.51 -12.24 10.61
CA ASP A 254 -15.89 -10.82 10.52
C ASP A 254 -15.00 -9.88 11.34
N GLU A 255 -14.31 -10.42 12.34
CA GLU A 255 -13.35 -9.67 13.15
C GLU A 255 -11.98 -9.49 12.49
N ASP A 256 -11.69 -10.21 11.38
CA ASP A 256 -10.40 -10.16 10.68
C ASP A 256 -10.32 -9.00 9.70
N PHE A 257 -11.45 -8.54 9.19
CA PHE A 257 -11.51 -7.46 8.21
C PHE A 257 -12.79 -6.62 8.36
N PHE A 258 -12.78 -5.44 7.73
CA PHE A 258 -13.95 -4.59 7.51
C PHE A 258 -14.36 -4.66 6.05
N ILE A 259 -15.67 -4.73 5.78
CA ILE A 259 -16.25 -4.60 4.45
C ILE A 259 -17.44 -3.64 4.46
N GLY A 260 -17.46 -2.71 3.52
CA GLY A 260 -18.47 -1.67 3.39
C GLY A 260 -18.67 -1.21 1.96
N LEU A 261 -19.38 -0.11 1.78
CA LEU A 261 -19.62 0.52 0.49
C LEU A 261 -19.14 1.97 0.50
N LEU A 262 -18.48 2.39 -0.58
CA LEU A 262 -18.20 3.78 -0.87
C LEU A 262 -19.49 4.42 -1.43
N ASN A 263 -19.92 5.52 -0.84
CA ASN A 263 -21.10 6.29 -1.28
C ASN A 263 -20.79 7.18 -2.46
#